data_01fc9fa607adf2e6c4a582b2fe44e4d1
#
_entry.id   01fc9fa607adf2e6c4a582b2fe44e4d1
#
_cell.length_a   1.000
_cell.length_b   1.000
_cell.length_c   1.000
_cell.angle_alpha   90.00
_cell.angle_beta   90.00
_cell.angle_gamma   90.00
#
_symmetry.space_group_name_H-M   'P 1'
#
loop_
_entity.id
_entity.type
_entity.pdbx_description
1 polymer ?
#
loop_
_entity_poly.entity_id
_entity_poly.type
_entity_poly.pdbx_seq_one_letter_code
_entity_poly.pdbx_strand_id
1 'polypeptide(L)'
;MVDISVKDVVKSFDLEKKILDGITFQVDTGERVGLLGKNGAGKTTLFRLLTGELEPDSGQIVIATGRRVGLISQIPVYPAGYTVEDVLDSAFERMQALKAEMDELTDRMAKGESDNAMLRRYDHLTASFEALGGYDTATAKNKVANGLSIGADMRQKLFDQLSGGEKTRVNLARLILEDTDILLLDEPTNHLDLQATEWLEEYLRKFHGTVVAISHDRYFLDRTVSRVIEVLDGKAEFYSGNYSFYAVEKERRYQERMKQYLKEQAKIQQLEKAAEQMHLWAFMGNDALHKRAFSMEKRIERMRTTAKPTKAKKMDARFASREFKGDEVLQFRGVTKAFDERTLFSDVYLRVEGGERIALIGENGTGKTTLLNMLTGRESCDGGSIRLGPSVKWAYLEQVIHFDHPERNLVDTMLYAKKNITPQSARNRLAAYQFQGEDVFKSVSVLSGGELSRLRLCMLMDEEINFLILDEPTNHLDIASREWVEEAV
;
A
#
# COMPACT_ATOMS: atom_id res chain seq x y z
N MET A 1 -2.36 -3.34 27.96
CA MET A 1 -1.12 -2.55 28.16
C MET A 1 -0.86 -1.83 26.83
N VAL A 2 -0.38 -0.60 26.87
CA VAL A 2 -0.13 0.18 25.65
C VAL A 2 1.28 -0.12 25.14
N ASP A 3 1.41 -0.59 23.92
CA ASP A 3 2.71 -0.83 23.25
C ASP A 3 3.20 0.41 22.49
N ILE A 4 2.29 1.16 21.84
CA ILE A 4 2.60 2.37 21.09
C ILE A 4 1.71 3.51 21.56
N SER A 5 2.29 4.64 21.92
CA SER A 5 1.57 5.88 22.24
C SER A 5 2.13 7.03 21.40
N VAL A 6 1.26 7.63 20.61
CA VAL A 6 1.54 8.80 19.77
C VAL A 6 0.67 9.94 20.28
N LYS A 7 1.27 11.09 20.64
CA LYS A 7 0.57 12.22 21.24
C LYS A 7 0.94 13.52 20.55
N ASP A 8 -0.04 14.19 19.96
CA ASP A 8 0.04 15.52 19.32
C ASP A 8 1.21 15.68 18.33
N VAL A 9 1.47 14.60 17.57
CA VAL A 9 2.61 14.53 16.65
C VAL A 9 2.36 15.38 15.42
N VAL A 10 3.30 16.28 15.15
CA VAL A 10 3.35 17.12 13.95
C VAL A 10 4.61 16.80 13.17
N LYS A 11 4.49 16.72 11.83
CA LYS A 11 5.62 16.59 10.90
C LYS A 11 5.34 17.34 9.61
N SER A 12 6.31 18.15 9.19
CA SER A 12 6.35 18.81 7.89
C SER A 12 7.70 18.58 7.22
N PHE A 13 7.73 18.55 5.89
CA PHE A 13 8.96 18.52 5.11
C PHE A 13 9.22 19.87 4.42
N ASP A 14 8.14 20.66 4.25
CA ASP A 14 8.18 22.02 3.72
C ASP A 14 7.57 22.99 4.73
N LEU A 15 7.97 24.25 4.68
CA LEU A 15 7.48 25.31 5.59
C LEU A 15 5.97 25.57 5.45
N GLU A 16 5.36 25.19 4.34
CA GLU A 16 3.96 25.51 4.02
C GLU A 16 2.98 24.36 4.25
N LYS A 17 3.43 23.10 4.27
CA LYS A 17 2.52 21.95 4.33
C LYS A 17 2.90 20.95 5.41
N LYS A 18 2.06 20.87 6.44
CA LYS A 18 2.13 19.80 7.43
C LYS A 18 1.56 18.52 6.85
N ILE A 19 2.33 17.43 6.94
CA ILE A 19 1.89 16.09 6.55
C ILE A 19 1.12 15.44 7.70
N LEU A 20 1.61 15.61 8.93
CA LEU A 20 0.93 15.19 10.16
C LEU A 20 0.68 16.44 10.99
N ASP A 21 -0.56 16.66 11.47
CA ASP A 21 -0.97 17.87 12.20
C ASP A 21 -1.70 17.50 13.50
N GLY A 22 -0.89 17.16 14.52
CA GLY A 22 -1.39 16.82 15.85
C GLY A 22 -2.01 15.43 15.94
N ILE A 23 -1.41 14.43 15.29
CA ILE A 23 -1.89 13.04 15.37
C ILE A 23 -1.71 12.48 16.77
N THR A 24 -2.80 11.93 17.31
CA THR A 24 -2.83 11.30 18.64
C THR A 24 -3.56 9.98 18.55
N PHE A 25 -2.89 8.87 18.95
CA PHE A 25 -3.49 7.54 19.08
C PHE A 25 -2.65 6.64 19.97
N GLN A 26 -3.24 5.51 20.38
CA GLN A 26 -2.57 4.46 21.12
C GLN A 26 -2.88 3.11 20.49
N VAL A 27 -1.93 2.17 20.60
CA VAL A 27 -2.10 0.78 20.18
C VAL A 27 -1.76 -0.11 21.37
N ASP A 28 -2.70 -0.97 21.73
CA ASP A 28 -2.56 -1.90 22.84
C ASP A 28 -1.80 -3.17 22.44
N THR A 29 -1.22 -3.83 23.45
CA THR A 29 -0.49 -5.10 23.29
C THR A 29 -1.38 -6.15 22.63
N GLY A 30 -0.87 -6.76 21.54
CA GLY A 30 -1.59 -7.79 20.78
C GLY A 30 -2.68 -7.25 19.87
N GLU A 31 -2.83 -5.93 19.75
CA GLU A 31 -3.79 -5.31 18.84
C GLU A 31 -3.31 -5.40 17.38
N ARG A 32 -4.25 -5.56 16.46
CA ARG A 32 -3.99 -5.59 15.01
C ARG A 32 -4.65 -4.40 14.35
N VAL A 33 -3.85 -3.44 13.95
CA VAL A 33 -4.30 -2.13 13.45
C VAL A 33 -3.97 -1.97 11.98
N GLY A 34 -4.96 -1.60 11.17
CA GLY A 34 -4.77 -1.14 9.80
C GLY A 34 -4.60 0.37 9.76
N LEU A 35 -3.48 0.86 9.23
CA LEU A 35 -3.24 2.29 9.02
C LEU A 35 -3.57 2.67 7.58
N LEU A 36 -4.70 3.35 7.39
CA LEU A 36 -5.23 3.71 6.09
C LEU A 36 -5.08 5.22 5.81
N GLY A 37 -5.22 5.59 4.55
CA GLY A 37 -5.16 6.99 4.09
C GLY A 37 -4.71 7.05 2.63
N LYS A 38 -4.94 8.18 1.99
CA LYS A 38 -4.51 8.42 0.60
C LYS A 38 -3.00 8.31 0.46
N ASN A 39 -2.53 8.12 -0.78
CA ASN A 39 -1.11 8.24 -1.07
C ASN A 39 -0.63 9.65 -0.71
N GLY A 40 0.53 9.73 -0.05
CA GLY A 40 1.04 11.01 0.47
C GLY A 40 0.39 11.52 1.76
N ALA A 41 -0.51 10.77 2.41
CA ALA A 41 -1.12 11.16 3.69
C ALA A 41 -0.17 11.05 4.91
N GLY A 42 1.05 10.57 4.72
CA GLY A 42 2.05 10.47 5.79
C GLY A 42 2.10 9.12 6.52
N LYS A 43 1.51 8.05 5.95
CA LYS A 43 1.52 6.70 6.55
C LYS A 43 2.95 6.16 6.77
N THR A 44 3.75 6.11 5.71
CA THR A 44 5.17 5.68 5.80
C THR A 44 6.02 6.65 6.64
N THR A 45 5.71 7.95 6.61
CA THR A 45 6.34 8.94 7.50
C THR A 45 6.07 8.61 8.97
N LEU A 46 4.83 8.24 9.29
CA LEU A 46 4.47 7.83 10.64
C LEU A 46 5.23 6.56 11.08
N PHE A 47 5.43 5.59 10.19
CA PHE A 47 6.25 4.41 10.50
C PHE A 47 7.71 4.77 10.77
N ARG A 48 8.32 5.67 9.98
CA ARG A 48 9.68 6.14 10.23
C ARG A 48 9.82 6.94 11.54
N LEU A 49 8.77 7.65 11.93
CA LEU A 49 8.72 8.31 13.24
C LEU A 49 8.61 7.29 14.38
N LEU A 50 7.84 6.20 14.21
CA LEU A 50 7.71 5.12 15.18
C LEU A 50 9.02 4.33 15.37
N THR A 51 9.82 4.18 14.32
CA THR A 51 11.14 3.51 14.39
C THR A 51 12.26 4.42 14.85
N GLY A 52 12.02 5.72 14.98
CA GLY A 52 13.04 6.70 15.33
C GLY A 52 13.99 7.07 14.17
N GLU A 53 13.70 6.64 12.93
CA GLU A 53 14.45 7.07 11.74
C GLU A 53 14.22 8.56 11.43
N LEU A 54 13.08 9.10 11.86
CA LEU A 54 12.74 10.51 11.78
C LEU A 54 12.33 11.02 13.16
N GLU A 55 12.64 12.31 13.43
CA GLU A 55 12.16 13.00 14.62
C GLU A 55 10.89 13.81 14.29
N PRO A 56 9.89 13.85 15.19
CA PRO A 56 8.74 14.73 15.03
C PRO A 56 9.14 16.20 15.24
N ASP A 57 8.48 17.11 14.52
CA ASP A 57 8.69 18.55 14.72
C ASP A 57 8.09 19.02 16.06
N SER A 58 7.01 18.38 16.50
CA SER A 58 6.44 18.52 17.84
C SER A 58 5.61 17.29 18.22
N GLY A 59 5.26 17.17 19.49
CA GLY A 59 4.55 16.02 20.05
C GLY A 59 5.50 14.95 20.60
N GLN A 60 4.96 13.81 20.95
CA GLN A 60 5.72 12.72 21.58
C GLN A 60 5.29 11.36 21.05
N ILE A 61 6.29 10.50 20.82
CA ILE A 61 6.10 9.09 20.48
C ILE A 61 6.77 8.26 21.57
N VAL A 62 6.04 7.30 22.12
CA VAL A 62 6.54 6.40 23.16
C VAL A 62 6.21 4.96 22.76
N ILE A 63 7.24 4.14 22.68
CA ILE A 63 7.12 2.69 22.59
C ILE A 63 7.41 2.09 23.96
N ALA A 64 6.63 1.10 24.36
CA ALA A 64 6.77 0.45 25.67
C ALA A 64 8.20 -0.09 25.84
N THR A 65 8.77 0.17 27.02
CA THR A 65 10.16 -0.20 27.32
C THR A 65 10.37 -1.72 27.19
N GLY A 66 11.44 -2.10 26.51
CA GLY A 66 11.80 -3.50 26.27
C GLY A 66 11.09 -4.15 25.08
N ARG A 67 10.17 -3.46 24.41
CA ARG A 67 9.55 -3.95 23.17
C ARG A 67 10.44 -3.71 21.96
N ARG A 68 10.53 -4.72 21.10
CA ARG A 68 11.29 -4.67 19.86
C ARG A 68 10.35 -4.43 18.69
N VAL A 69 10.69 -3.43 17.88
CA VAL A 69 9.94 -3.03 16.70
C VAL A 69 10.64 -3.54 15.46
N GLY A 70 9.92 -4.31 14.65
CA GLY A 70 10.35 -4.70 13.32
C GLY A 70 9.59 -3.92 12.25
N LEU A 71 10.30 -3.35 11.28
CA LEU A 71 9.71 -2.58 10.17
C LEU A 71 10.01 -3.22 8.82
N ILE A 72 8.96 -3.44 8.02
CA ILE A 72 9.09 -3.77 6.61
C ILE A 72 8.80 -2.50 5.80
N SER A 73 9.78 -1.72 5.48
CA SER A 73 9.69 -0.64 4.49
C SER A 73 11.01 -0.41 3.77
N GLN A 74 12.11 -0.76 4.40
CA GLN A 74 13.44 -0.62 3.83
C GLN A 74 14.14 -1.96 3.83
N ILE A 75 14.74 -2.29 2.69
CA ILE A 75 15.61 -3.45 2.58
C ILE A 75 16.94 -3.05 3.23
N PRO A 76 17.38 -3.71 4.31
CA PRO A 76 18.67 -3.44 4.91
C PRO A 76 19.81 -3.65 3.90
N VAL A 77 20.87 -2.90 4.07
CA VAL A 77 22.08 -3.12 3.29
C VAL A 77 22.86 -4.24 3.99
N TYR A 78 23.01 -5.36 3.31
CA TYR A 78 23.79 -6.49 3.80
C TYR A 78 25.23 -6.41 3.29
N PRO A 79 26.20 -7.05 3.98
CA PRO A 79 27.56 -7.16 3.49
C PRO A 79 27.61 -7.80 2.10
N ALA A 80 28.55 -7.34 1.26
CA ALA A 80 28.73 -7.93 -0.07
C ALA A 80 29.04 -9.43 0.02
N GLY A 81 28.37 -10.21 -0.82
CA GLY A 81 28.54 -11.67 -0.86
C GLY A 81 27.59 -12.46 0.04
N TYR A 82 26.69 -11.80 0.79
CA TYR A 82 25.65 -12.52 1.53
C TYR A 82 24.71 -13.24 0.58
N THR A 83 24.49 -14.52 0.86
CA THR A 83 23.42 -15.31 0.24
C THR A 83 22.08 -15.02 0.92
N VAL A 84 20.99 -15.45 0.32
CA VAL A 84 19.67 -15.40 0.96
C VAL A 84 19.66 -16.20 2.27
N GLU A 85 20.37 -17.33 2.32
CA GLU A 85 20.51 -18.13 3.54
C GLU A 85 21.18 -17.35 4.66
N ASP A 86 22.25 -16.60 4.36
CA ASP A 86 22.96 -15.77 5.34
C ASP A 86 22.05 -14.65 5.87
N VAL A 87 21.22 -14.06 4.98
CA VAL A 87 20.23 -13.05 5.39
C VAL A 87 19.18 -13.64 6.33
N LEU A 88 18.68 -14.85 6.06
CA LEU A 88 17.74 -15.51 6.97
C LEU A 88 18.39 -15.87 8.30
N ASP A 89 19.64 -16.29 8.28
CA ASP A 89 20.42 -16.63 9.50
C ASP A 89 20.72 -15.40 10.35
N SER A 90 20.83 -14.21 9.76
CA SER A 90 21.01 -12.96 10.50
C SER A 90 19.85 -12.65 11.47
N ALA A 91 18.65 -13.19 11.22
CA ALA A 91 17.53 -13.08 12.15
C ALA A 91 17.82 -13.73 13.52
N PHE A 92 18.76 -14.65 13.58
CA PHE A 92 19.13 -15.40 14.77
C PHE A 92 20.41 -14.91 15.45
N GLU A 93 20.99 -13.78 15.01
CA GLU A 93 22.26 -13.24 15.57
C GLU A 93 22.21 -13.13 17.09
N ARG A 94 21.12 -12.69 17.67
CA ARG A 94 20.95 -12.59 19.12
C ARG A 94 21.00 -13.96 19.79
N MET A 95 20.32 -14.96 19.21
CA MET A 95 20.36 -16.33 19.72
C MET A 95 21.76 -16.93 19.62
N GLN A 96 22.46 -16.66 18.51
CA GLN A 96 23.83 -17.09 18.32
C GLN A 96 24.76 -16.44 19.34
N ALA A 97 24.58 -15.14 19.65
CA ALA A 97 25.34 -14.44 20.68
C ALA A 97 25.10 -15.04 22.08
N LEU A 98 23.83 -15.34 22.43
CA LEU A 98 23.50 -16.02 23.70
C LEU A 98 24.15 -17.39 23.78
N LYS A 99 24.10 -18.18 22.69
CA LYS A 99 24.72 -19.49 22.62
C LYS A 99 26.24 -19.39 22.76
N ALA A 100 26.89 -18.46 22.07
CA ALA A 100 28.33 -18.25 22.18
C ALA A 100 28.77 -17.91 23.63
N GLU A 101 27.97 -17.05 24.33
CA GLU A 101 28.24 -16.74 25.75
C GLU A 101 28.02 -17.96 26.65
N MET A 102 27.02 -18.79 26.38
CA MET A 102 26.79 -20.06 27.09
C MET A 102 27.95 -21.04 26.87
N ASP A 103 28.41 -21.18 25.63
CA ASP A 103 29.52 -22.08 25.27
C ASP A 103 30.83 -21.61 25.94
N GLU A 104 31.11 -20.28 25.97
CA GLU A 104 32.24 -19.71 26.67
C GLU A 104 32.21 -20.00 28.19
N LEU A 105 31.03 -19.80 28.81
CA LEU A 105 30.88 -20.12 30.24
C LEU A 105 31.04 -21.60 30.50
N THR A 106 30.56 -22.47 29.64
CA THR A 106 30.71 -23.92 29.72
C THR A 106 32.21 -24.31 29.66
N ASP A 107 32.96 -23.74 28.71
CA ASP A 107 34.39 -23.98 28.57
C ASP A 107 35.21 -23.51 29.79
N ARG A 108 34.82 -22.38 30.40
CA ARG A 108 35.43 -21.89 31.63
C ARG A 108 35.12 -22.79 32.83
N MET A 109 33.89 -23.25 32.97
CA MET A 109 33.49 -24.22 34.00
C MET A 109 34.25 -25.54 33.85
N ALA A 110 34.45 -26.02 32.62
CA ALA A 110 35.24 -27.24 32.35
C ALA A 110 36.69 -27.10 32.73
N LYS A 111 37.25 -25.88 32.73
CA LYS A 111 38.61 -25.56 33.19
C LYS A 111 38.71 -25.38 34.71
N GLY A 112 37.65 -25.55 35.44
CA GLY A 112 37.60 -25.45 36.90
C GLY A 112 37.32 -24.05 37.44
N GLU A 113 36.97 -23.08 36.59
CA GLU A 113 36.58 -21.73 36.97
C GLU A 113 35.08 -21.73 37.22
N SER A 114 34.61 -22.26 38.35
CA SER A 114 33.19 -22.28 38.63
C SER A 114 32.88 -21.50 39.92
N ASP A 115 32.08 -20.45 39.80
CA ASP A 115 31.51 -19.72 40.93
C ASP A 115 29.95 -19.62 40.81
N ASN A 116 29.30 -19.24 41.91
CA ASN A 116 27.85 -19.12 41.99
C ASN A 116 27.29 -18.01 41.03
N ALA A 117 28.08 -17.01 40.73
CA ALA A 117 27.67 -15.94 39.81
C ALA A 117 27.61 -16.44 38.36
N MET A 118 28.60 -17.25 37.99
CA MET A 118 28.73 -17.87 36.67
C MET A 118 27.62 -18.89 36.42
N LEU A 119 27.29 -19.71 37.43
CA LEU A 119 26.14 -20.64 37.34
C LEU A 119 24.82 -19.89 37.15
N ARG A 120 24.55 -18.83 37.92
CA ARG A 120 23.32 -17.99 37.75
C ARG A 120 23.28 -17.33 36.38
N ARG A 121 24.42 -16.88 35.87
CA ARG A 121 24.49 -16.28 34.52
C ARG A 121 24.16 -17.30 33.45
N TYR A 122 24.70 -18.51 33.55
CA TYR A 122 24.41 -19.62 32.64
C TYR A 122 22.94 -20.02 32.68
N ASP A 123 22.33 -20.16 33.85
CA ASP A 123 20.91 -20.46 34.01
C ASP A 123 20.03 -19.38 33.36
N HIS A 124 20.38 -18.11 33.56
CA HIS A 124 19.65 -16.99 32.95
C HIS A 124 19.77 -16.99 31.42
N LEU A 125 20.98 -17.27 30.89
CA LEU A 125 21.20 -17.36 29.44
C LEU A 125 20.46 -18.55 28.84
N THR A 126 20.49 -19.71 29.50
CA THR A 126 19.75 -20.91 29.09
C THR A 126 18.26 -20.65 29.03
N ALA A 127 17.68 -20.07 30.10
CA ALA A 127 16.26 -19.70 30.11
C ALA A 127 15.91 -18.71 29.00
N SER A 128 16.78 -17.74 28.74
CA SER A 128 16.59 -16.77 27.65
C SER A 128 16.66 -17.43 26.27
N PHE A 129 17.63 -18.32 26.05
CA PHE A 129 17.82 -19.06 24.81
C PHE A 129 16.65 -20.02 24.53
N GLU A 130 16.15 -20.72 25.56
CA GLU A 130 14.97 -21.58 25.44
C GLU A 130 13.69 -20.78 25.16
N ALA A 131 13.49 -19.64 25.84
CA ALA A 131 12.36 -18.76 25.62
C ALA A 131 12.30 -18.22 24.18
N LEU A 132 13.46 -18.06 23.55
CA LEU A 132 13.59 -17.64 22.15
C LEU A 132 13.47 -18.81 21.14
N GLY A 133 13.25 -20.05 21.60
CA GLY A 133 13.18 -21.23 20.73
C GLY A 133 14.52 -21.65 20.13
N GLY A 134 15.62 -21.38 20.82
CA GLY A 134 16.98 -21.53 20.30
C GLY A 134 17.36 -22.92 19.77
N TYR A 135 16.67 -23.97 20.17
CA TYR A 135 16.89 -25.34 19.69
C TYR A 135 16.17 -25.66 18.37
N ASP A 136 15.23 -24.80 17.88
CA ASP A 136 14.35 -25.10 16.75
C ASP A 136 14.46 -24.12 15.58
N THR A 137 15.59 -23.39 15.52
CA THR A 137 15.83 -22.33 14.52
C THR A 137 15.76 -22.84 13.07
N ALA A 138 16.30 -24.03 12.81
CA ALA A 138 16.28 -24.63 11.46
C ALA A 138 14.85 -24.96 10.99
N THR A 139 14.00 -25.48 11.87
CA THR A 139 12.60 -25.78 11.57
C THR A 139 11.81 -24.49 11.35
N ALA A 140 12.00 -23.49 12.22
CA ALA A 140 11.39 -22.17 12.07
C ALA A 140 11.78 -21.51 10.74
N LYS A 141 13.07 -21.49 10.41
CA LYS A 141 13.59 -20.97 9.14
C LYS A 141 12.97 -21.67 7.93
N ASN A 142 12.94 -23.00 7.93
CA ASN A 142 12.36 -23.76 6.83
C ASN A 142 10.86 -23.52 6.68
N LYS A 143 10.12 -23.43 7.78
CA LYS A 143 8.69 -23.13 7.78
C LYS A 143 8.38 -21.76 7.18
N VAL A 144 9.09 -20.74 7.61
CA VAL A 144 8.90 -19.36 7.12
C VAL A 144 9.31 -19.24 5.64
N ALA A 145 10.47 -19.79 5.30
CA ALA A 145 10.96 -19.73 3.93
C ALA A 145 10.04 -20.46 2.95
N ASN A 146 9.55 -21.66 3.31
CA ASN A 146 8.59 -22.39 2.48
C ASN A 146 7.25 -21.64 2.38
N GLY A 147 6.77 -21.06 3.49
CA GLY A 147 5.53 -20.28 3.51
C GLY A 147 5.58 -19.03 2.62
N LEU A 148 6.74 -18.42 2.49
CA LEU A 148 6.96 -17.26 1.62
C LEU A 148 7.53 -17.64 0.24
N SER A 149 7.45 -18.91 -0.16
CA SER A 149 7.91 -19.41 -1.48
C SER A 149 9.40 -19.11 -1.74
N ILE A 150 10.25 -19.19 -0.70
CA ILE A 150 11.71 -19.06 -0.80
C ILE A 150 12.30 -20.48 -0.93
N GLY A 151 12.41 -20.96 -2.16
CA GLY A 151 12.91 -22.30 -2.48
C GLY A 151 14.40 -22.47 -2.23
N ALA A 152 14.87 -23.74 -2.23
CA ALA A 152 16.28 -24.08 -2.00
C ALA A 152 17.24 -23.40 -2.98
N ASP A 153 16.87 -23.31 -4.26
CA ASP A 153 17.68 -22.67 -5.30
C ASP A 153 17.82 -21.15 -5.03
N MET A 154 16.77 -20.51 -4.54
CA MET A 154 16.80 -19.10 -4.21
C MET A 154 17.70 -18.83 -2.99
N ARG A 155 17.71 -19.73 -2.00
CA ARG A 155 18.52 -19.58 -0.78
C ARG A 155 20.02 -19.52 -1.06
N GLN A 156 20.49 -20.17 -2.13
CA GLN A 156 21.89 -20.18 -2.55
C GLN A 156 22.31 -18.93 -3.36
N LYS A 157 21.34 -18.15 -3.83
CA LYS A 157 21.64 -16.93 -4.62
C LYS A 157 22.20 -15.83 -3.72
N LEU A 158 23.05 -15.01 -4.33
CA LEU A 158 23.50 -13.77 -3.69
C LEU A 158 22.32 -12.81 -3.54
N PHE A 159 22.16 -12.23 -2.36
CA PHE A 159 21.05 -11.30 -2.06
C PHE A 159 21.03 -10.11 -3.04
N ASP A 160 22.21 -9.60 -3.43
CA ASP A 160 22.31 -8.46 -4.34
C ASP A 160 21.79 -8.76 -5.76
N GLN A 161 21.82 -10.03 -6.17
CA GLN A 161 21.34 -10.48 -7.49
C GLN A 161 19.82 -10.65 -7.57
N LEU A 162 19.14 -10.58 -6.44
CA LEU A 162 17.69 -10.72 -6.39
C LEU A 162 16.97 -9.50 -6.97
N SER A 163 15.81 -9.74 -7.59
CA SER A 163 14.86 -8.67 -7.93
C SER A 163 14.37 -7.92 -6.70
N GLY A 164 13.84 -6.71 -6.87
CA GLY A 164 13.30 -5.92 -5.75
C GLY A 164 12.23 -6.67 -4.97
N GLY A 165 11.32 -7.37 -5.65
CA GLY A 165 10.27 -8.16 -5.01
C GLY A 165 10.80 -9.37 -4.25
N GLU A 166 11.81 -10.07 -4.78
CA GLU A 166 12.48 -11.17 -4.07
C GLU A 166 13.21 -10.68 -2.82
N LYS A 167 13.90 -9.53 -2.90
CA LYS A 167 14.54 -8.88 -1.74
C LYS A 167 13.53 -8.54 -0.65
N THR A 168 12.39 -7.97 -1.02
CA THR A 168 11.32 -7.64 -0.07
C THR A 168 10.79 -8.90 0.61
N ARG A 169 10.60 -9.99 -0.13
CA ARG A 169 10.13 -11.29 0.39
C ARG A 169 11.12 -11.91 1.35
N VAL A 170 12.41 -11.91 1.03
CA VAL A 170 13.47 -12.40 1.92
C VAL A 170 13.56 -11.56 3.19
N ASN A 171 13.46 -10.24 3.07
CA ASN A 171 13.48 -9.36 4.23
C ASN A 171 12.25 -9.55 5.13
N LEU A 172 11.07 -9.80 4.53
CA LEU A 172 9.87 -10.19 5.28
C LEU A 172 10.09 -11.49 6.06
N ALA A 173 10.68 -12.51 5.41
CA ALA A 173 11.00 -13.78 6.07
C ALA A 173 11.97 -13.57 7.24
N ARG A 174 13.02 -12.79 7.06
CA ARG A 174 13.96 -12.44 8.11
C ARG A 174 13.28 -11.77 9.29
N LEU A 175 12.43 -10.77 9.04
CA LEU A 175 11.71 -10.04 10.08
C LEU A 175 10.74 -10.95 10.86
N ILE A 176 10.09 -11.89 10.19
CA ILE A 176 9.21 -12.87 10.82
C ILE A 176 9.99 -13.82 11.74
N LEU A 177 11.25 -14.16 11.36
CA LEU A 177 12.15 -15.00 12.14
C LEU A 177 12.79 -14.24 13.32
N GLU A 178 12.89 -12.92 13.21
CA GLU A 178 13.36 -12.06 14.26
C GLU A 178 12.31 -12.00 15.37
N ASP A 179 12.70 -12.27 16.61
CA ASP A 179 11.80 -12.24 17.76
C ASP A 179 11.38 -10.79 18.07
N THR A 180 10.41 -10.28 17.32
CA THR A 180 9.85 -8.94 17.44
C THR A 180 8.55 -8.94 18.23
N ASP A 181 8.32 -7.90 19.05
CA ASP A 181 7.08 -7.72 19.81
C ASP A 181 6.05 -6.90 19.02
N ILE A 182 6.53 -5.99 18.17
CA ILE A 182 5.71 -5.07 17.37
C ILE A 182 6.15 -5.18 15.90
N LEU A 183 5.23 -5.55 15.03
CA LEU A 183 5.43 -5.60 13.58
C LEU A 183 4.80 -4.39 12.90
N LEU A 184 5.61 -3.59 12.22
CA LEU A 184 5.18 -2.52 11.33
C LEU A 184 5.33 -2.99 9.89
N LEU A 185 4.21 -3.19 9.19
CA LEU A 185 4.16 -3.78 7.86
C LEU A 185 3.73 -2.70 6.85
N ASP A 186 4.64 -2.25 5.98
CA ASP A 186 4.32 -1.30 4.90
C ASP A 186 4.17 -2.05 3.58
N GLU A 187 2.93 -2.19 3.10
CA GLU A 187 2.54 -2.91 1.89
C GLU A 187 3.11 -4.35 1.81
N PRO A 188 2.89 -5.20 2.83
CA PRO A 188 3.54 -6.50 2.91
C PRO A 188 3.10 -7.50 1.84
N THR A 189 1.93 -7.27 1.21
CA THR A 189 1.38 -8.13 0.15
C THR A 189 1.94 -7.80 -1.24
N ASN A 190 2.62 -6.66 -1.40
CA ASN A 190 3.25 -6.34 -2.66
C ASN A 190 4.35 -7.38 -2.98
N HIS A 191 4.36 -7.88 -4.20
CA HIS A 191 5.30 -8.90 -4.68
C HIS A 191 5.13 -10.31 -4.09
N LEU A 192 4.11 -10.55 -3.26
CA LEU A 192 3.73 -11.90 -2.83
C LEU A 192 2.75 -12.51 -3.84
N ASP A 193 2.90 -13.80 -4.08
CA ASP A 193 1.87 -14.58 -4.75
C ASP A 193 0.73 -14.92 -3.78
N LEU A 194 -0.33 -15.54 -4.30
CA LEU A 194 -1.52 -15.84 -3.51
C LEU A 194 -1.21 -16.76 -2.32
N GLN A 195 -0.38 -17.78 -2.52
CA GLN A 195 -0.02 -18.73 -1.47
C GLN A 195 0.78 -18.07 -0.35
N ALA A 196 1.78 -17.26 -0.70
CA ALA A 196 2.58 -16.52 0.27
C ALA A 196 1.72 -15.48 1.04
N THR A 197 0.75 -14.85 0.36
CA THR A 197 -0.18 -13.91 1.00
C THR A 197 -1.08 -14.64 2.01
N GLU A 198 -1.69 -15.77 1.63
CA GLU A 198 -2.52 -16.57 2.53
C GLU A 198 -1.73 -17.10 3.73
N TRP A 199 -0.49 -17.53 3.51
CA TRP A 199 0.39 -17.96 4.58
C TRP A 199 0.72 -16.81 5.55
N LEU A 200 1.00 -15.60 5.03
CA LEU A 200 1.26 -14.41 5.84
C LEU A 200 0.03 -14.02 6.68
N GLU A 201 -1.16 -14.04 6.08
CA GLU A 201 -2.41 -13.78 6.79
C GLU A 201 -2.60 -14.76 7.97
N GLU A 202 -2.34 -16.04 7.73
CA GLU A 202 -2.45 -17.06 8.78
C GLU A 202 -1.39 -16.87 9.88
N TYR A 203 -0.16 -16.53 9.50
CA TYR A 203 0.91 -16.20 10.43
C TYR A 203 0.52 -15.01 11.32
N LEU A 204 0.10 -13.89 10.72
CA LEU A 204 -0.28 -12.67 11.45
C LEU A 204 -1.48 -12.89 12.38
N ARG A 205 -2.41 -13.77 12.00
CA ARG A 205 -3.53 -14.13 12.86
C ARG A 205 -3.10 -14.91 14.12
N LYS A 206 -2.01 -15.68 14.03
CA LYS A 206 -1.43 -16.45 15.16
C LYS A 206 -0.37 -15.67 15.93
N PHE A 207 0.10 -14.57 15.38
CA PHE A 207 1.14 -13.76 16.01
C PHE A 207 0.63 -13.14 17.32
N HIS A 208 1.40 -13.30 18.41
CA HIS A 208 0.99 -12.85 19.75
C HIS A 208 1.33 -11.38 20.03
N GLY A 209 2.23 -10.79 19.24
CA GLY A 209 2.62 -9.38 19.37
C GLY A 209 1.62 -8.42 18.71
N THR A 210 1.98 -7.15 18.73
CA THR A 210 1.21 -6.05 18.15
C THR A 210 1.53 -5.91 16.67
N VAL A 211 0.52 -5.70 15.83
CA VAL A 211 0.69 -5.51 14.38
C VAL A 211 0.09 -4.18 13.97
N VAL A 212 0.86 -3.36 13.26
CA VAL A 212 0.36 -2.18 12.55
C VAL A 212 0.67 -2.36 11.07
N ALA A 213 -0.35 -2.47 10.24
CA ALA A 213 -0.20 -2.73 8.81
C ALA A 213 -0.73 -1.56 7.98
N ILE A 214 0.08 -1.09 7.04
CA ILE A 214 -0.33 -0.27 5.91
C ILE A 214 -0.54 -1.24 4.75
N SER A 215 -1.73 -1.29 4.17
CA SER A 215 -1.97 -2.07 2.97
C SER A 215 -3.07 -1.44 2.13
N HIS A 216 -2.95 -1.61 0.83
CA HIS A 216 -3.99 -1.30 -0.14
C HIS A 216 -4.77 -2.55 -0.57
N ASP A 217 -4.49 -3.69 0.03
CA ASP A 217 -5.25 -4.92 -0.16
C ASP A 217 -6.37 -5.03 0.89
N ARG A 218 -7.62 -4.86 0.44
CA ARG A 218 -8.80 -4.90 1.30
C ARG A 218 -9.06 -6.30 1.87
N TYR A 219 -8.73 -7.36 1.14
CA TYR A 219 -8.92 -8.74 1.60
C TYR A 219 -7.93 -9.09 2.70
N PHE A 220 -6.67 -8.70 2.51
CA PHE A 220 -5.64 -8.82 3.54
C PHE A 220 -6.04 -8.07 4.82
N LEU A 221 -6.49 -6.81 4.70
CA LEU A 221 -6.93 -6.02 5.85
C LEU A 221 -8.15 -6.64 6.55
N ASP A 222 -9.12 -7.17 5.79
CA ASP A 222 -10.31 -7.79 6.39
C ASP A 222 -9.98 -9.02 7.23
N ARG A 223 -8.95 -9.78 6.84
CA ARG A 223 -8.56 -11.01 7.53
C ARG A 223 -7.56 -10.80 8.67
N THR A 224 -6.81 -9.69 8.63
CA THR A 224 -5.68 -9.50 9.54
C THR A 224 -5.91 -8.43 10.60
N VAL A 225 -6.70 -7.36 10.32
CA VAL A 225 -6.87 -6.25 11.25
C VAL A 225 -8.21 -6.29 12.00
N SER A 226 -8.20 -5.79 13.24
CA SER A 226 -9.38 -5.68 14.10
C SER A 226 -9.79 -4.23 14.37
N ARG A 227 -8.94 -3.28 14.01
CA ARG A 227 -9.16 -1.83 14.14
C ARG A 227 -8.49 -1.11 13.01
N VAL A 228 -9.11 -0.01 12.56
CA VAL A 228 -8.56 0.85 11.51
C VAL A 228 -8.32 2.25 12.06
N ILE A 229 -7.15 2.81 11.74
CA ILE A 229 -6.80 4.21 11.93
C ILE A 229 -6.64 4.83 10.55
N GLU A 230 -7.49 5.80 10.21
CA GLU A 230 -7.40 6.52 8.96
C GLU A 230 -6.69 7.85 9.15
N VAL A 231 -5.63 8.09 8.38
CA VAL A 231 -4.95 9.40 8.32
C VAL A 231 -5.59 10.22 7.19
N LEU A 232 -6.27 11.29 7.57
CA LEU A 232 -6.96 12.19 6.67
C LEU A 232 -6.61 13.64 7.01
N ASP A 233 -6.06 14.37 6.03
CA ASP A 233 -5.66 15.79 6.17
C ASP A 233 -4.82 16.06 7.44
N GLY A 234 -3.84 15.20 7.68
CA GLY A 234 -2.93 15.28 8.82
C GLY A 234 -3.50 14.84 10.17
N LYS A 235 -4.76 14.38 10.23
CA LYS A 235 -5.44 13.93 11.45
C LYS A 235 -5.78 12.46 11.40
N ALA A 236 -6.02 11.83 12.57
CA ALA A 236 -6.42 10.44 12.69
C ALA A 236 -7.92 10.30 12.98
N GLU A 237 -8.61 9.45 12.22
CA GLU A 237 -9.95 8.97 12.53
C GLU A 237 -9.91 7.47 12.88
N PHE A 238 -10.78 7.02 13.79
CA PHE A 238 -10.74 5.67 14.37
C PHE A 238 -12.00 4.88 14.05
N TYR A 239 -11.81 3.59 13.72
CA TYR A 239 -12.88 2.65 13.42
C TYR A 239 -12.60 1.32 14.11
N SER A 240 -13.54 0.85 14.95
CA SER A 240 -13.39 -0.39 15.74
C SER A 240 -13.93 -1.58 14.95
N GLY A 241 -13.15 -2.08 14.01
CA GLY A 241 -13.49 -3.19 13.13
C GLY A 241 -12.46 -3.37 12.02
N ASN A 242 -12.68 -4.37 11.17
CA ASN A 242 -11.88 -4.64 9.99
C ASN A 242 -12.17 -3.65 8.83
N TYR A 243 -11.61 -3.91 7.65
CA TYR A 243 -11.80 -3.03 6.50
C TYR A 243 -13.26 -2.92 6.06
N SER A 244 -14.01 -4.02 5.99
CA SER A 244 -15.43 -4.01 5.61
C SER A 244 -16.27 -3.17 6.57
N PHE A 245 -16.02 -3.27 7.87
CA PHE A 245 -16.67 -2.41 8.85
C PHE A 245 -16.29 -0.93 8.65
N TYR A 246 -14.99 -0.65 8.46
CA TYR A 246 -14.50 0.71 8.17
C TYR A 246 -15.21 1.33 6.96
N ALA A 247 -15.32 0.60 5.84
CA ALA A 247 -15.91 1.10 4.60
C ALA A 247 -17.39 1.53 4.80
N VAL A 248 -18.17 0.69 5.50
CA VAL A 248 -19.58 0.98 5.81
C VAL A 248 -19.72 2.15 6.78
N GLU A 249 -18.94 2.13 7.86
CA GLU A 249 -19.00 3.14 8.91
C GLU A 249 -18.53 4.52 8.42
N LYS A 250 -17.52 4.56 7.56
CA LYS A 250 -17.03 5.79 6.92
C LYS A 250 -18.12 6.43 6.06
N GLU A 251 -18.81 5.64 5.23
CA GLU A 251 -19.91 6.14 4.40
C GLU A 251 -21.06 6.63 5.28
N ARG A 252 -21.41 5.91 6.35
CA ARG A 252 -22.43 6.34 7.32
C ARG A 252 -22.09 7.69 7.95
N ARG A 253 -20.84 7.83 8.47
CA ARG A 253 -20.38 9.09 9.07
C ARG A 253 -20.34 10.24 8.06
N TYR A 254 -19.97 9.96 6.81
CA TYR A 254 -20.03 10.96 5.75
C TYR A 254 -21.46 11.44 5.51
N GLN A 255 -22.41 10.52 5.38
CA GLN A 255 -23.82 10.85 5.15
C GLN A 255 -24.42 11.63 6.33
N GLU A 256 -24.08 11.27 7.56
CA GLU A 256 -24.52 12.00 8.76
C GLU A 256 -23.95 13.43 8.77
N ARG A 257 -22.64 13.58 8.54
CA ARG A 257 -21.99 14.90 8.42
C ARG A 257 -22.60 15.75 7.29
N MET A 258 -22.89 15.15 6.15
CA MET A 258 -23.52 15.82 5.01
C MET A 258 -24.94 16.27 5.35
N LYS A 259 -25.73 15.39 5.98
CA LYS A 259 -27.10 15.71 6.42
C LYS A 259 -27.11 16.85 7.45
N GLN A 260 -26.16 16.86 8.36
CA GLN A 260 -26.00 17.94 9.33
C GLN A 260 -25.63 19.25 8.63
N TYR A 261 -24.63 19.22 7.73
CA TYR A 261 -24.21 20.37 6.93
C TYR A 261 -25.37 20.96 6.15
N LEU A 262 -26.17 20.14 5.45
CA LEU A 262 -27.33 20.61 4.69
C LEU A 262 -28.41 21.26 5.58
N LYS A 263 -28.64 20.70 6.80
CA LYS A 263 -29.55 21.31 7.78
C LYS A 263 -29.05 22.67 8.26
N GLU A 264 -27.75 22.78 8.52
CA GLU A 264 -27.09 24.04 8.94
C GLU A 264 -27.20 25.08 7.80
N GLN A 265 -26.89 24.67 6.55
CA GLN A 265 -27.00 25.56 5.39
C GLN A 265 -28.44 26.06 5.17
N ALA A 266 -29.44 25.18 5.27
CA ALA A 266 -30.84 25.59 5.17
C ALA A 266 -31.23 26.59 6.26
N LYS A 267 -30.76 26.41 7.50
CA LYS A 267 -30.98 27.34 8.60
C LYS A 267 -30.23 28.67 8.40
N ILE A 268 -29.01 28.65 7.88
CA ILE A 268 -28.27 29.85 7.51
C ILE A 268 -29.05 30.64 6.45
N GLN A 269 -29.51 30.00 5.36
CA GLN A 269 -30.27 30.65 4.32
C GLN A 269 -31.59 31.26 4.86
N GLN A 270 -32.27 30.56 5.78
CA GLN A 270 -33.48 31.10 6.43
C GLN A 270 -33.16 32.33 7.27
N LEU A 271 -32.09 32.33 8.03
CA LEU A 271 -31.63 33.47 8.86
C LEU A 271 -31.18 34.63 7.98
N GLU A 272 -30.49 34.37 6.88
CA GLU A 272 -30.05 35.38 5.91
C GLU A 272 -31.25 36.14 5.33
N LYS A 273 -32.24 35.39 4.84
CA LYS A 273 -33.51 36.00 4.33
C LYS A 273 -34.24 36.83 5.40
N ALA A 274 -34.27 36.34 6.65
CA ALA A 274 -34.86 37.07 7.75
C ALA A 274 -34.10 38.34 8.12
N ALA A 275 -32.77 38.28 8.14
CA ALA A 275 -31.88 39.43 8.39
C ALA A 275 -32.02 40.49 7.28
N GLU A 276 -32.06 40.05 6.02
CA GLU A 276 -32.28 40.93 4.86
C GLU A 276 -33.64 41.62 4.92
N GLN A 277 -34.73 40.93 5.23
CA GLN A 277 -36.04 41.55 5.46
C GLN A 277 -36.02 42.55 6.62
N MET A 278 -35.33 42.23 7.73
CA MET A 278 -35.21 43.18 8.87
C MET A 278 -34.43 44.41 8.49
N HIS A 279 -33.37 44.30 7.67
CA HIS A 279 -32.66 45.46 7.15
C HIS A 279 -33.51 46.33 6.26
N LEU A 280 -34.33 45.76 5.36
CA LEU A 280 -35.28 46.48 4.52
C LEU A 280 -36.30 47.28 5.37
N TRP A 281 -36.87 46.65 6.42
CA TRP A 281 -37.82 47.33 7.34
C TRP A 281 -37.13 48.34 8.26
N ALA A 282 -35.88 48.11 8.64
CA ALA A 282 -35.11 49.06 9.43
C ALA A 282 -34.83 50.35 8.67
N PHE A 283 -34.67 50.28 7.36
CA PHE A 283 -34.51 51.46 6.48
C PHE A 283 -35.71 52.37 6.51
N MET A 284 -36.91 51.84 6.95
CA MET A 284 -38.13 52.62 7.16
C MET A 284 -38.19 53.33 8.56
N GLY A 285 -37.08 53.39 9.32
CA GLY A 285 -36.98 54.19 10.54
C GLY A 285 -37.03 53.41 11.88
N ASN A 286 -36.71 52.13 11.91
CA ASN A 286 -36.76 51.33 13.14
C ASN A 286 -35.38 50.76 13.55
N ASP A 287 -34.63 51.51 14.40
CA ASP A 287 -33.31 51.16 14.90
C ASP A 287 -33.23 49.81 15.67
N ALA A 288 -34.37 49.39 16.29
CA ALA A 288 -34.40 48.12 17.00
C ALA A 288 -34.27 46.90 16.06
N LEU A 289 -34.80 47.03 14.83
CA LEU A 289 -34.70 45.98 13.79
C LEU A 289 -33.27 45.90 13.25
N HIS A 290 -32.55 46.99 13.13
CA HIS A 290 -31.12 46.99 12.79
C HIS A 290 -30.26 46.19 13.78
N LYS A 291 -30.44 46.42 15.08
CA LYS A 291 -29.75 45.66 16.12
C LYS A 291 -30.02 44.18 16.08
N ARG A 292 -31.31 43.80 15.76
CA ARG A 292 -31.70 42.37 15.62
C ARG A 292 -31.08 41.73 14.39
N ALA A 293 -31.06 42.43 13.25
CA ALA A 293 -30.41 41.98 12.03
C ALA A 293 -28.90 41.71 12.25
N PHE A 294 -28.17 42.62 12.84
CA PHE A 294 -26.76 42.42 13.20
C PHE A 294 -26.53 41.28 14.17
N SER A 295 -27.42 41.06 15.14
CA SER A 295 -27.32 39.88 16.02
C SER A 295 -27.51 38.56 15.27
N MET A 296 -28.41 38.54 14.26
CA MET A 296 -28.58 37.39 13.37
C MET A 296 -27.33 37.16 12.51
N GLU A 297 -26.77 38.19 11.91
CA GLU A 297 -25.55 38.08 11.11
C GLU A 297 -24.37 37.51 11.91
N LYS A 298 -24.15 37.97 13.15
CA LYS A 298 -23.13 37.36 14.06
C LYS A 298 -23.44 35.89 14.34
N ARG A 299 -24.71 35.52 14.44
CA ARG A 299 -25.10 34.11 14.61
C ARG A 299 -24.84 33.30 13.35
N ILE A 300 -25.10 33.83 12.17
CA ILE A 300 -24.83 33.22 10.87
C ILE A 300 -23.32 33.00 10.73
N GLU A 301 -22.50 34.00 11.04
CA GLU A 301 -21.04 33.91 10.97
C GLU A 301 -20.48 32.78 11.86
N ARG A 302 -21.01 32.63 13.08
CA ARG A 302 -20.67 31.50 13.97
C ARG A 302 -21.12 30.14 13.43
N MET A 303 -22.21 30.08 12.68
CA MET A 303 -22.70 28.86 12.06
C MET A 303 -21.98 28.48 10.76
N ARG A 304 -21.35 29.45 10.06
CA ARG A 304 -20.56 29.21 8.84
C ARG A 304 -19.21 28.50 9.08
N THR A 305 -18.90 28.11 10.31
CA THR A 305 -17.63 27.45 10.63
C THR A 305 -17.56 26.00 10.17
N THR A 306 -18.69 25.37 9.83
CA THR A 306 -18.74 23.97 9.39
C THR A 306 -18.36 23.87 7.91
N ALA A 307 -17.20 23.30 7.61
CA ALA A 307 -16.79 23.03 6.24
C ALA A 307 -17.66 21.95 5.60
N LYS A 308 -17.93 22.08 4.30
CA LYS A 308 -18.66 21.06 3.53
C LYS A 308 -17.87 19.74 3.58
N PRO A 309 -18.48 18.62 4.03
CA PRO A 309 -17.83 17.33 3.97
C PRO A 309 -17.40 16.99 2.53
N THR A 310 -16.12 16.72 2.34
CA THR A 310 -15.58 16.35 1.04
C THR A 310 -15.56 14.83 0.93
N LYS A 311 -16.17 14.28 -0.12
CA LYS A 311 -15.98 12.87 -0.49
C LYS A 311 -14.78 12.78 -1.43
N ALA A 312 -13.92 11.79 -1.22
CA ALA A 312 -12.87 11.51 -2.19
C ALA A 312 -13.55 11.29 -3.55
N LYS A 313 -13.16 12.06 -4.56
CA LYS A 313 -13.70 11.87 -5.92
C LYS A 313 -13.26 10.50 -6.39
N LYS A 314 -14.19 9.65 -6.78
CA LYS A 314 -13.88 8.43 -7.53
C LYS A 314 -13.38 8.82 -8.91
N MET A 315 -12.50 8.00 -9.49
CA MET A 315 -12.19 8.16 -10.91
C MET A 315 -13.47 7.94 -11.71
N ASP A 316 -13.74 8.84 -12.64
CA ASP A 316 -14.96 8.81 -13.50
C ASP A 316 -14.52 8.60 -14.96
N ALA A 317 -13.92 7.46 -15.21
CA ALA A 317 -13.51 7.06 -16.54
C ALA A 317 -14.08 5.68 -16.86
N ARG A 318 -14.50 5.48 -18.09
CA ARG A 318 -15.01 4.20 -18.59
C ARG A 318 -14.21 3.80 -19.81
N PHE A 319 -13.95 2.49 -19.98
CA PHE A 319 -13.36 2.00 -21.21
C PHE A 319 -14.30 2.30 -22.39
N ALA A 320 -13.80 3.02 -23.38
CA ALA A 320 -14.50 3.13 -24.67
C ALA A 320 -14.33 1.80 -25.40
N SER A 321 -15.19 0.82 -25.05
CA SER A 321 -15.15 -0.49 -25.72
C SER A 321 -15.72 -0.36 -27.11
N ARG A 322 -14.95 -0.75 -28.13
CA ARG A 322 -15.47 -0.99 -29.47
C ARG A 322 -15.93 -2.45 -29.54
N GLU A 323 -17.15 -2.70 -30.00
CA GLU A 323 -17.62 -4.07 -30.25
C GLU A 323 -16.61 -4.81 -31.13
N PHE A 324 -16.13 -5.95 -30.61
CA PHE A 324 -15.32 -6.85 -31.39
C PHE A 324 -16.20 -7.56 -32.42
N LYS A 325 -15.87 -7.37 -33.70
CA LYS A 325 -16.56 -8.05 -34.81
C LYS A 325 -15.72 -9.25 -35.27
N GLY A 326 -15.78 -10.34 -34.53
CA GLY A 326 -15.04 -11.58 -34.84
C GLY A 326 -15.26 -12.61 -33.76
N ASP A 327 -15.10 -13.89 -34.10
CA ASP A 327 -15.34 -15.00 -33.16
C ASP A 327 -14.09 -15.29 -32.31
N GLU A 328 -12.88 -14.97 -32.79
CA GLU A 328 -11.62 -15.34 -32.15
C GLU A 328 -10.71 -14.12 -31.99
N VAL A 329 -10.42 -13.79 -30.71
CA VAL A 329 -9.55 -12.68 -30.32
C VAL A 329 -8.10 -13.15 -30.29
N LEU A 330 -7.84 -14.34 -29.73
CA LEU A 330 -6.50 -14.84 -29.48
C LEU A 330 -6.48 -16.36 -29.58
N GLN A 331 -5.44 -16.92 -30.20
CA GLN A 331 -5.21 -18.36 -30.23
C GLN A 331 -3.72 -18.68 -29.99
N PHE A 332 -3.47 -19.58 -29.03
CA PHE A 332 -2.19 -20.25 -28.82
C PHE A 332 -2.27 -21.67 -29.34
N ARG A 333 -1.24 -22.13 -30.05
CA ARG A 333 -1.14 -23.48 -30.60
C ARG A 333 0.23 -24.06 -30.26
N GLY A 334 0.28 -24.97 -29.27
CA GLY A 334 1.49 -25.66 -28.89
C GLY A 334 2.62 -24.74 -28.43
N VAL A 335 2.29 -23.62 -27.76
CA VAL A 335 3.27 -22.59 -27.40
C VAL A 335 4.20 -23.13 -26.33
N THR A 336 5.50 -23.03 -26.58
CA THR A 336 6.58 -23.46 -25.70
C THR A 336 7.57 -22.35 -25.50
N LYS A 337 8.04 -22.17 -24.25
CA LYS A 337 9.09 -21.23 -23.87
C LYS A 337 10.01 -21.81 -22.83
N ALA A 338 11.32 -21.67 -23.06
CA ALA A 338 12.36 -22.02 -22.13
C ALA A 338 13.39 -20.89 -22.05
N PHE A 339 14.09 -20.77 -20.94
CA PHE A 339 15.27 -19.92 -20.77
C PHE A 339 16.39 -20.81 -20.23
N ASP A 340 17.50 -20.88 -20.98
CA ASP A 340 18.61 -21.77 -20.72
C ASP A 340 18.15 -23.22 -20.48
N GLU A 341 18.36 -23.78 -19.32
CA GLU A 341 17.96 -25.16 -18.95
C GLU A 341 16.55 -25.23 -18.34
N ARG A 342 15.88 -24.10 -18.11
CA ARG A 342 14.57 -24.06 -17.46
C ARG A 342 13.44 -23.87 -18.46
N THR A 343 12.63 -24.90 -18.65
CA THR A 343 11.36 -24.79 -19.39
C THR A 343 10.32 -24.10 -18.48
N LEU A 344 9.79 -22.96 -18.91
CA LEU A 344 8.72 -22.26 -18.21
C LEU A 344 7.36 -22.94 -18.43
N PHE A 345 7.05 -23.21 -19.68
CA PHE A 345 5.85 -23.95 -20.08
C PHE A 345 6.07 -24.59 -21.47
N SER A 346 5.37 -25.66 -21.72
CA SER A 346 5.43 -26.42 -22.96
C SER A 346 4.05 -26.78 -23.44
N ASP A 347 3.87 -26.73 -24.76
CA ASP A 347 2.68 -27.21 -25.47
C ASP A 347 1.36 -26.58 -24.98
N VAL A 348 1.38 -25.24 -24.79
CA VAL A 348 0.22 -24.48 -24.32
C VAL A 348 -0.75 -24.22 -25.44
N TYR A 349 -2.01 -24.59 -25.22
CA TYR A 349 -3.14 -24.29 -26.10
C TYR A 349 -4.11 -23.38 -25.34
N LEU A 350 -4.48 -22.26 -25.95
CA LEU A 350 -5.47 -21.33 -25.43
C LEU A 350 -6.23 -20.70 -26.58
N ARG A 351 -7.54 -20.58 -26.43
CA ARG A 351 -8.39 -19.82 -27.35
C ARG A 351 -9.22 -18.85 -26.52
N VAL A 352 -9.27 -17.59 -26.99
CA VAL A 352 -10.04 -16.53 -26.35
C VAL A 352 -11.02 -15.95 -27.36
N GLU A 353 -12.27 -15.88 -26.96
CA GLU A 353 -13.38 -15.35 -27.76
C GLU A 353 -13.70 -13.90 -27.35
N GLY A 354 -14.47 -13.22 -28.21
CA GLY A 354 -14.88 -11.86 -27.92
C GLY A 354 -15.77 -11.76 -26.66
N GLY A 355 -15.45 -10.82 -25.77
CA GLY A 355 -16.20 -10.61 -24.52
C GLY A 355 -15.77 -11.46 -23.35
N GLU A 356 -14.82 -12.40 -23.50
CA GLU A 356 -14.31 -13.18 -22.40
C GLU A 356 -13.36 -12.36 -21.50
N ARG A 357 -13.39 -12.70 -20.21
CA ARG A 357 -12.47 -12.20 -19.19
C ARG A 357 -11.66 -13.34 -18.62
N ILE A 358 -10.35 -13.31 -18.81
CA ILE A 358 -9.45 -14.39 -18.44
C ILE A 358 -8.49 -13.89 -17.36
N ALA A 359 -8.37 -14.62 -16.26
CA ALA A 359 -7.38 -14.41 -15.23
C ALA A 359 -6.24 -15.43 -15.38
N LEU A 360 -5.01 -14.92 -15.55
CA LEU A 360 -3.80 -15.75 -15.56
C LEU A 360 -3.23 -15.80 -14.13
N ILE A 361 -3.33 -16.96 -13.49
CA ILE A 361 -2.94 -17.18 -12.11
C ILE A 361 -1.77 -18.15 -12.04
N GLY A 362 -0.88 -17.96 -11.10
CA GLY A 362 0.28 -18.83 -10.85
C GLY A 362 1.28 -18.19 -9.91
N GLU A 363 2.20 -19.00 -9.41
CA GLU A 363 3.29 -18.57 -8.54
C GLU A 363 4.21 -17.55 -9.23
N ASN A 364 5.01 -16.84 -8.45
CA ASN A 364 6.01 -15.92 -9.01
C ASN A 364 7.10 -16.71 -9.76
N GLY A 365 7.52 -16.18 -10.93
CA GLY A 365 8.52 -16.81 -11.77
C GLY A 365 8.03 -17.98 -12.63
N THR A 366 6.71 -18.24 -12.70
CA THR A 366 6.12 -19.27 -13.59
C THR A 366 6.00 -18.84 -15.06
N GLY A 367 6.35 -17.57 -15.37
CA GLY A 367 6.35 -17.07 -16.75
C GLY A 367 5.10 -16.30 -17.17
N LYS A 368 4.26 -15.83 -16.24
CA LYS A 368 3.06 -15.02 -16.54
C LYS A 368 3.37 -13.82 -17.41
N THR A 369 4.26 -12.95 -16.96
CA THR A 369 4.71 -11.77 -17.72
C THR A 369 5.39 -12.16 -19.05
N THR A 370 6.14 -13.27 -19.08
CA THR A 370 6.74 -13.80 -20.31
C THR A 370 5.66 -14.18 -21.33
N LEU A 371 4.58 -14.83 -20.89
CA LEU A 371 3.46 -15.17 -21.76
C LEU A 371 2.79 -13.91 -22.33
N LEU A 372 2.61 -12.87 -21.52
CA LEU A 372 2.06 -11.57 -21.96
C LEU A 372 3.02 -10.85 -22.92
N ASN A 373 4.33 -10.93 -22.68
CA ASN A 373 5.33 -10.36 -23.59
C ASN A 373 5.36 -11.09 -24.94
N MET A 374 5.19 -12.40 -24.96
CA MET A 374 5.05 -13.15 -26.23
C MET A 374 3.76 -12.78 -26.96
N LEU A 375 2.66 -12.58 -26.24
CA LEU A 375 1.39 -12.13 -26.81
C LEU A 375 1.51 -10.77 -27.48
N THR A 376 2.28 -9.86 -26.89
CA THR A 376 2.52 -8.50 -27.41
C THR A 376 3.67 -8.43 -28.45
N GLY A 377 4.31 -9.57 -28.74
CA GLY A 377 5.41 -9.66 -29.70
C GLY A 377 6.75 -9.10 -29.20
N ARG A 378 6.88 -8.83 -27.90
CA ARG A 378 8.15 -8.38 -27.28
C ARG A 378 9.12 -9.53 -27.04
N GLU A 379 8.59 -10.74 -26.95
CA GLU A 379 9.35 -11.96 -26.74
C GLU A 379 8.90 -13.00 -27.79
N SER A 380 9.83 -13.82 -28.28
CA SER A 380 9.52 -14.90 -29.23
C SER A 380 9.21 -16.19 -28.50
N CYS A 381 8.29 -17.01 -29.04
CA CYS A 381 8.12 -18.39 -28.62
C CYS A 381 9.19 -19.29 -29.24
N ASP A 382 9.63 -20.31 -28.46
CA ASP A 382 10.61 -21.30 -28.95
C ASP A 382 9.93 -22.40 -29.76
N GLY A 383 8.64 -22.65 -29.52
CA GLY A 383 7.80 -23.57 -30.27
C GLY A 383 6.35 -23.10 -30.33
N GLY A 384 5.61 -23.61 -31.33
CA GLY A 384 4.21 -23.27 -31.52
C GLY A 384 3.98 -21.91 -32.20
N SER A 385 2.78 -21.37 -32.05
CA SER A 385 2.41 -20.08 -32.64
C SER A 385 1.35 -19.35 -31.83
N ILE A 386 1.43 -18.01 -31.84
CA ILE A 386 0.44 -17.10 -31.23
C ILE A 386 -0.21 -16.32 -32.36
N ARG A 387 -1.54 -16.31 -32.38
CA ARG A 387 -2.32 -15.54 -33.37
C ARG A 387 -3.28 -14.60 -32.66
N LEU A 388 -3.22 -13.31 -33.04
CA LEU A 388 -4.26 -12.34 -32.73
C LEU A 388 -5.22 -12.20 -33.91
N GLY A 389 -6.50 -12.02 -33.62
CA GLY A 389 -7.50 -11.76 -34.64
C GLY A 389 -7.17 -10.47 -35.44
N PRO A 390 -7.46 -10.42 -36.75
CA PRO A 390 -7.05 -9.29 -37.61
C PRO A 390 -7.69 -7.95 -37.22
N SER A 391 -8.80 -7.96 -36.48
CA SER A 391 -9.50 -6.77 -35.99
C SER A 391 -9.13 -6.40 -34.56
N VAL A 392 -8.22 -7.14 -33.93
CA VAL A 392 -7.81 -6.90 -32.54
C VAL A 392 -6.94 -5.66 -32.45
N LYS A 393 -7.40 -4.71 -31.61
CA LYS A 393 -6.62 -3.56 -31.16
C LYS A 393 -6.39 -3.72 -29.66
N TRP A 394 -5.19 -4.09 -29.29
CA TRP A 394 -4.84 -4.36 -27.91
C TRP A 394 -4.15 -3.16 -27.26
N ALA A 395 -4.33 -3.06 -25.94
CA ALA A 395 -3.52 -2.21 -25.06
C ALA A 395 -2.96 -3.03 -23.91
N TYR A 396 -1.76 -2.70 -23.48
CA TYR A 396 -1.04 -3.42 -22.42
C TYR A 396 -0.64 -2.48 -21.31
N LEU A 397 -1.13 -2.77 -20.09
CA LEU A 397 -0.63 -2.17 -18.88
C LEU A 397 0.45 -3.08 -18.30
N GLU A 398 1.66 -2.61 -18.36
CA GLU A 398 2.85 -3.32 -17.90
C GLU A 398 2.99 -3.26 -16.39
N GLN A 399 3.60 -4.30 -15.79
CA GLN A 399 3.93 -4.32 -14.37
C GLN A 399 4.86 -3.15 -13.96
N VAL A 400 5.88 -2.87 -14.77
CA VAL A 400 6.79 -1.72 -14.59
C VAL A 400 6.53 -0.72 -15.69
N ILE A 401 6.04 0.45 -15.31
CA ILE A 401 5.64 1.48 -16.27
C ILE A 401 6.82 2.38 -16.59
N HIS A 402 7.20 2.39 -17.85
CA HIS A 402 8.22 3.27 -18.39
C HIS A 402 7.61 4.34 -19.28
N PHE A 403 8.17 5.55 -19.19
CA PHE A 403 7.91 6.65 -20.10
C PHE A 403 9.21 7.06 -20.78
N ASP A 404 9.20 7.20 -22.10
CA ASP A 404 10.38 7.56 -22.88
C ASP A 404 10.90 8.96 -22.54
N HIS A 405 10.02 9.83 -22.07
CA HIS A 405 10.31 11.22 -21.74
C HIS A 405 9.80 11.61 -20.35
N PRO A 406 10.45 11.11 -19.29
CA PRO A 406 10.02 11.33 -17.91
C PRO A 406 10.18 12.80 -17.45
N GLU A 407 10.94 13.61 -18.18
CA GLU A 407 11.12 15.04 -17.93
C GLU A 407 9.90 15.89 -18.32
N ARG A 408 9.00 15.39 -19.18
CA ARG A 408 7.80 16.10 -19.61
C ARG A 408 6.77 16.18 -18.51
N ASN A 409 5.96 17.25 -18.54
CA ASN A 409 4.80 17.33 -17.66
C ASN A 409 3.65 16.43 -18.19
N LEU A 410 2.62 16.22 -17.37
CA LEU A 410 1.53 15.31 -17.70
C LEU A 410 0.74 15.77 -18.93
N VAL A 411 0.49 17.08 -19.07
CA VAL A 411 -0.25 17.64 -20.21
C VAL A 411 0.53 17.40 -21.49
N ASP A 412 1.83 17.72 -21.51
CA ASP A 412 2.68 17.51 -22.68
C ASP A 412 2.77 16.04 -23.02
N THR A 413 2.92 15.15 -22.03
CA THR A 413 2.93 13.70 -22.25
C THR A 413 1.67 13.24 -22.98
N MET A 414 0.48 13.73 -22.56
CA MET A 414 -0.78 13.42 -23.25
C MET A 414 -0.83 14.00 -24.68
N LEU A 415 -0.34 15.22 -24.89
CA LEU A 415 -0.33 15.88 -26.19
C LEU A 415 0.59 15.18 -27.21
N TYR A 416 1.76 14.71 -26.76
CA TYR A 416 2.72 14.00 -27.61
C TYR A 416 2.27 12.57 -27.93
N ALA A 417 1.54 11.93 -27.00
CA ALA A 417 1.00 10.59 -27.25
C ALA A 417 -0.11 10.57 -28.31
N LYS A 418 -0.82 11.69 -28.52
CA LYS A 418 -1.96 11.77 -29.46
C LYS A 418 -1.89 13.01 -30.36
N LYS A 419 -1.96 12.78 -31.65
CA LYS A 419 -1.83 13.83 -32.69
C LYS A 419 -2.98 14.85 -32.75
N ASN A 420 -4.13 14.63 -32.08
CA ASN A 420 -5.33 15.47 -32.28
C ASN A 420 -6.04 15.83 -30.93
N ILE A 421 -5.30 15.95 -29.85
CA ILE A 421 -5.85 16.36 -28.56
C ILE A 421 -5.50 17.83 -28.25
N THR A 422 -6.46 18.59 -27.75
CA THR A 422 -6.20 19.96 -27.28
C THR A 422 -5.71 19.98 -25.85
N PRO A 423 -4.93 20.99 -25.40
CA PRO A 423 -4.51 21.10 -23.99
C PRO A 423 -5.67 21.07 -23.01
N GLN A 424 -6.82 21.65 -23.37
CA GLN A 424 -8.02 21.61 -22.52
C GLN A 424 -8.58 20.19 -22.41
N SER A 425 -8.64 19.45 -23.51
CA SER A 425 -9.08 18.05 -23.51
C SER A 425 -8.14 17.16 -22.71
N ALA A 426 -6.82 17.36 -22.83
CA ALA A 426 -5.83 16.65 -22.03
C ALA A 426 -6.02 16.89 -20.52
N ARG A 427 -6.21 18.15 -20.10
CA ARG A 427 -6.50 18.48 -18.68
C ARG A 427 -7.80 17.88 -18.19
N ASN A 428 -8.85 17.89 -18.99
CA ASN A 428 -10.14 17.30 -18.60
C ASN A 428 -10.02 15.78 -18.38
N ARG A 429 -9.24 15.11 -19.23
CA ARG A 429 -8.96 13.67 -19.10
C ARG A 429 -8.12 13.37 -17.87
N LEU A 430 -7.02 14.09 -17.67
CA LEU A 430 -6.18 13.98 -16.48
C LEU A 430 -6.99 14.21 -15.20
N ALA A 431 -7.94 15.16 -15.21
CA ALA A 431 -8.82 15.43 -14.08
C ALA A 431 -9.74 14.26 -13.74
N ALA A 432 -10.19 13.47 -14.72
CA ALA A 432 -10.97 12.24 -14.50
C ALA A 432 -10.16 11.16 -13.77
N TYR A 433 -8.80 11.18 -13.92
CA TYR A 433 -7.86 10.31 -13.24
C TYR A 433 -7.21 10.96 -12.00
N GLN A 434 -7.88 11.98 -11.44
CA GLN A 434 -7.50 12.69 -10.21
C GLN A 434 -6.24 13.57 -10.30
N PHE A 435 -5.74 13.88 -11.49
CA PHE A 435 -4.72 14.91 -11.65
C PHE A 435 -5.38 16.27 -11.82
N GLN A 436 -5.37 17.12 -10.79
CA GLN A 436 -6.10 18.39 -10.76
C GLN A 436 -5.18 19.57 -10.36
N GLY A 437 -5.56 20.77 -10.80
CA GLY A 437 -4.81 21.99 -10.46
C GLY A 437 -3.38 21.94 -10.96
N GLU A 438 -2.42 22.17 -10.10
CA GLU A 438 -0.98 22.16 -10.42
C GLU A 438 -0.41 20.77 -10.69
N ASP A 439 -1.10 19.69 -10.31
CA ASP A 439 -0.59 18.33 -10.53
C ASP A 439 -0.37 18.03 -12.01
N VAL A 440 -1.17 18.61 -12.91
CA VAL A 440 -1.05 18.38 -14.37
C VAL A 440 0.24 18.92 -14.97
N PHE A 441 0.93 19.82 -14.26
CA PHE A 441 2.20 20.40 -14.66
C PHE A 441 3.42 19.73 -14.03
N LYS A 442 3.22 18.76 -13.13
CA LYS A 442 4.32 17.95 -12.61
C LYS A 442 4.99 17.17 -13.72
N SER A 443 6.31 17.03 -13.62
CA SER A 443 7.07 16.10 -14.46
C SER A 443 6.68 14.66 -14.14
N VAL A 444 6.65 13.80 -15.17
CA VAL A 444 6.41 12.35 -14.98
C VAL A 444 7.44 11.74 -14.03
N SER A 445 8.67 12.22 -14.02
CA SER A 445 9.76 11.72 -13.17
C SER A 445 9.53 11.87 -11.66
N VAL A 446 8.66 12.79 -11.22
CA VAL A 446 8.37 13.02 -9.79
C VAL A 446 7.11 12.30 -9.33
N LEU A 447 6.44 11.56 -10.22
CA LEU A 447 5.24 10.82 -9.88
C LEU A 447 5.56 9.57 -9.06
N SER A 448 4.71 9.28 -8.09
CA SER A 448 4.70 7.99 -7.39
C SER A 448 4.27 6.85 -8.33
N GLY A 449 4.60 5.60 -7.99
CA GLY A 449 4.20 4.43 -8.78
C GLY A 449 2.70 4.37 -9.06
N GLY A 450 1.85 4.70 -8.08
CA GLY A 450 0.40 4.76 -8.27
C GLY A 450 -0.06 5.91 -9.18
N GLU A 451 0.63 7.04 -9.17
CA GLU A 451 0.35 8.15 -10.11
C GLU A 451 0.79 7.77 -11.53
N LEU A 452 1.94 7.10 -11.69
CA LEU A 452 2.38 6.55 -12.98
C LEU A 452 1.35 5.57 -13.55
N SER A 453 0.83 4.65 -12.74
CA SER A 453 -0.21 3.70 -13.16
C SER A 453 -1.49 4.41 -13.58
N ARG A 454 -1.93 5.43 -12.84
CA ARG A 454 -3.11 6.23 -13.21
C ARG A 454 -2.90 7.01 -14.52
N LEU A 455 -1.70 7.59 -14.70
CA LEU A 455 -1.37 8.29 -15.95
C LEU A 455 -1.37 7.32 -17.13
N ARG A 456 -0.77 6.14 -16.98
CA ARG A 456 -0.74 5.12 -18.03
C ARG A 456 -2.15 4.62 -18.37
N LEU A 457 -2.97 4.36 -17.36
CA LEU A 457 -4.39 4.02 -17.55
C LEU A 457 -5.15 5.13 -18.30
N CYS A 458 -4.93 6.41 -17.92
CA CYS A 458 -5.51 7.56 -18.62
C CYS A 458 -5.16 7.56 -20.12
N MET A 459 -3.93 7.21 -20.48
CA MET A 459 -3.48 7.14 -21.87
C MET A 459 -4.11 5.95 -22.61
N LEU A 460 -4.12 4.76 -22.00
CA LEU A 460 -4.65 3.54 -22.60
C LEU A 460 -6.17 3.60 -22.81
N MET A 461 -6.91 4.17 -21.85
CA MET A 461 -8.37 4.29 -21.93
C MET A 461 -8.87 5.23 -23.04
N ASP A 462 -7.97 6.04 -23.56
CA ASP A 462 -8.28 6.98 -24.62
C ASP A 462 -8.10 6.37 -26.01
N GLU A 463 -7.62 5.14 -26.09
CA GLU A 463 -7.49 4.40 -27.34
C GLU A 463 -8.78 3.61 -27.65
N GLU A 464 -9.12 3.50 -28.93
CA GLU A 464 -10.20 2.62 -29.38
C GLU A 464 -9.70 1.15 -29.32
N ILE A 465 -9.64 0.60 -28.12
CA ILE A 465 -9.20 -0.78 -27.88
C ILE A 465 -10.38 -1.74 -27.77
N ASN A 466 -10.14 -2.99 -28.14
CA ASN A 466 -11.11 -4.08 -27.97
C ASN A 466 -10.49 -5.30 -27.28
N PHE A 467 -9.19 -5.23 -26.93
CA PHE A 467 -8.51 -6.23 -26.13
C PHE A 467 -7.57 -5.54 -25.13
N LEU A 468 -7.83 -5.73 -23.84
CA LEU A 468 -7.04 -5.15 -22.76
C LEU A 468 -6.23 -6.24 -22.07
N ILE A 469 -4.91 -6.02 -21.96
CA ILE A 469 -3.97 -6.88 -21.27
C ILE A 469 -3.49 -6.13 -20.03
N LEU A 470 -3.63 -6.77 -18.85
CA LEU A 470 -3.25 -6.18 -17.57
C LEU A 470 -2.26 -7.10 -16.86
N ASP A 471 -1.07 -6.60 -16.54
CA ASP A 471 -0.06 -7.32 -15.76
C ASP A 471 0.05 -6.67 -14.37
N GLU A 472 -0.45 -7.38 -13.35
CA GLU A 472 -0.52 -6.90 -11.97
C GLU A 472 -1.09 -5.47 -11.83
N PRO A 473 -2.28 -5.18 -12.40
CA PRO A 473 -2.79 -3.82 -12.57
C PRO A 473 -3.10 -3.09 -11.26
N THR A 474 -3.13 -3.81 -10.16
CA THR A 474 -3.47 -3.27 -8.83
C THR A 474 -2.24 -2.88 -8.03
N ASN A 475 -1.01 -3.21 -8.49
CA ASN A 475 0.21 -2.85 -7.78
C ASN A 475 0.36 -1.32 -7.71
N HIS A 476 0.80 -0.84 -6.55
CA HIS A 476 1.00 0.58 -6.24
C HIS A 476 -0.25 1.46 -6.29
N LEU A 477 -1.43 0.93 -6.65
CA LEU A 477 -2.68 1.68 -6.62
C LEU A 477 -3.23 1.75 -5.18
N ASP A 478 -3.75 2.92 -4.82
CA ASP A 478 -4.53 3.05 -3.59
C ASP A 478 -5.89 2.31 -3.71
N ILE A 479 -6.53 2.07 -2.58
CA ILE A 479 -7.75 1.26 -2.52
C ILE A 479 -8.84 1.82 -3.46
N ALA A 480 -9.00 3.14 -3.53
CA ALA A 480 -10.02 3.77 -4.38
C ALA A 480 -9.73 3.56 -5.88
N SER A 481 -8.43 3.60 -6.26
CA SER A 481 -8.00 3.34 -7.63
C SER A 481 -8.12 1.85 -7.99
N ARG A 482 -7.86 0.95 -7.04
CA ARG A 482 -8.07 -0.50 -7.24
C ARG A 482 -9.55 -0.82 -7.46
N GLU A 483 -10.44 -0.31 -6.59
CA GLU A 483 -11.89 -0.48 -6.74
C GLU A 483 -12.38 0.03 -8.10
N TRP A 484 -11.84 1.17 -8.55
CA TRP A 484 -12.21 1.70 -9.86
C TRP A 484 -11.74 0.78 -11.01
N VAL A 485 -10.49 0.26 -10.97
CA VAL A 485 -10.00 -0.69 -12.00
C VAL A 485 -10.89 -1.94 -12.01
N GLU A 486 -11.23 -2.51 -10.84
CA GLU A 486 -12.12 -3.67 -10.72
C GLU A 486 -13.53 -3.40 -11.28
N GLU A 487 -14.07 -2.19 -11.06
CA GLU A 487 -15.38 -1.79 -11.61
C GLU A 487 -15.32 -1.54 -13.13
N ALA A 488 -14.16 -1.11 -13.65
CA ALA A 488 -13.97 -0.73 -15.05
C ALA A 488 -13.69 -1.93 -15.97
N VAL A 489 -13.12 -3.02 -15.42
CA VAL A 489 -12.81 -4.29 -16.12
C VAL A 489 -13.98 -5.25 -16.00
#